data_d19f223867b61b30c7a6c50d156cc3f8
#
_entry.id   d19f223867b61b30c7a6c50d156cc3f8
#
_cell.length_a   1.000
_cell.length_b   1.000
_cell.length_c   1.000
_cell.angle_alpha   90.00
_cell.angle_beta   90.00
_cell.angle_gamma   90.00
#
_symmetry.space_group_name_H-M   'P 1'
#
loop_
_entity.id
_entity.type
_entity.pdbx_description
1 polymer ?
#
loop_
_entity_poly.entity_id
_entity_poly.type
_entity_poly.pdbx_seq_one_letter_code
_entity_poly.pdbx_strand_id
1 'polypeptide(L)'
;MFRVPIPNYEKNAFREGFVNALVYKDYFRVGAVQMQLQKAALSISSPGSFGEGTSPDNILTALPTSRNVLLAEAAKRIGLAERTGRGIDKIYTVMLRSGHAIPDYSISTNTSVVLRLNSAELDESYIKMVIPEEKQLQKAMPLDALIVLSVLKTERRLP
;
A
#
# COMPACT_ATOMS: atom_id res chain seq x y z
N MET A 1 -5.04 -12.58 -27.97
CA MET A 1 -4.64 -12.41 -26.56
C MET A 1 -4.62 -10.90 -26.27
N PHE A 2 -5.66 -10.37 -25.66
CA PHE A 2 -5.73 -8.93 -25.38
C PHE A 2 -4.75 -8.60 -24.24
N ARG A 3 -3.67 -7.91 -24.56
CA ARG A 3 -2.84 -7.25 -23.54
C ARG A 3 -3.59 -6.01 -23.07
N VAL A 4 -4.29 -6.10 -21.95
CA VAL A 4 -4.72 -4.90 -21.25
C VAL A 4 -3.44 -4.25 -20.71
N PRO A 5 -3.09 -3.02 -21.11
CA PRO A 5 -1.98 -2.33 -20.47
C PRO A 5 -2.38 -2.15 -19.01
N ILE A 6 -1.69 -2.86 -18.11
CA ILE A 6 -1.83 -2.63 -16.67
C ILE A 6 -1.28 -1.21 -16.46
N PRO A 7 -2.10 -0.28 -15.98
CA PRO A 7 -1.59 1.05 -15.62
C PRO A 7 -0.38 0.86 -14.70
N ASN A 8 0.58 1.77 -14.73
CA ASN A 8 1.86 1.69 -14.03
C ASN A 8 1.69 1.57 -12.50
N TYR A 9 1.24 0.41 -12.05
CA TYR A 9 1.23 0.09 -10.63
C TYR A 9 2.63 -0.37 -10.23
N GLU A 10 3.09 0.18 -9.13
CA GLU A 10 4.30 -0.30 -8.52
C GLU A 10 4.16 -1.78 -8.16
N LYS A 11 4.93 -2.61 -8.86
CA LYS A 11 4.87 -4.08 -8.71
C LYS A 11 5.03 -4.53 -7.25
N ASN A 12 5.89 -3.83 -6.50
CA ASN A 12 6.14 -4.15 -5.10
C ASN A 12 4.96 -3.77 -4.21
N ALA A 13 4.29 -2.64 -4.45
CA ALA A 13 3.09 -2.25 -3.71
C ALA A 13 1.93 -3.23 -3.97
N PHE A 14 1.74 -3.61 -5.24
CA PHE A 14 0.75 -4.61 -5.61
C PHE A 14 1.00 -5.95 -4.91
N ARG A 15 2.23 -6.49 -5.02
CA ARG A 15 2.59 -7.77 -4.44
C ARG A 15 2.37 -7.78 -2.93
N GLU A 16 2.84 -6.75 -2.25
CA GLU A 16 2.73 -6.64 -0.80
C GLU A 16 1.26 -6.49 -0.37
N GLY A 17 0.48 -5.65 -1.04
CA GLY A 17 -0.94 -5.48 -0.78
C GLY A 17 -1.75 -6.75 -0.98
N PHE A 18 -1.43 -7.53 -2.04
CA PHE A 18 -2.10 -8.80 -2.31
C PHE A 18 -1.76 -9.87 -1.27
N VAL A 19 -0.49 -9.99 -0.90
CA VAL A 19 -0.04 -10.93 0.14
C VAL A 19 -0.67 -10.56 1.49
N ASN A 20 -0.71 -9.28 1.84
CA ASN A 20 -1.38 -8.82 3.05
C ASN A 20 -2.88 -9.18 3.03
N ALA A 21 -3.56 -8.98 1.89
CA ALA A 21 -4.97 -9.35 1.76
C ALA A 21 -5.21 -10.85 2.01
N LEU A 22 -4.28 -11.73 1.63
CA LEU A 22 -4.34 -13.17 1.91
C LEU A 22 -4.02 -13.49 3.37
N VAL A 23 -2.93 -12.93 3.90
CA VAL A 23 -2.44 -13.22 5.26
C VAL A 23 -3.39 -12.71 6.34
N TYR A 24 -4.04 -11.56 6.12
CA TYR A 24 -4.96 -10.96 7.08
C TYR A 24 -6.43 -11.30 6.85
N LYS A 25 -6.75 -12.06 5.78
CA LYS A 25 -8.11 -12.53 5.50
C LYS A 25 -8.69 -13.27 6.70
N ASP A 26 -9.96 -13.00 6.98
CA ASP A 26 -10.76 -13.82 7.88
C ASP A 26 -11.31 -15.05 7.10
N TYR A 27 -10.64 -16.20 7.26
CA TYR A 27 -11.00 -17.44 6.57
C TYR A 27 -12.27 -18.09 7.10
N PHE A 28 -12.80 -17.63 8.24
CA PHE A 28 -14.12 -18.06 8.75
C PHE A 28 -15.26 -17.31 8.07
N ARG A 29 -14.98 -16.20 7.38
CA ARG A 29 -15.97 -15.46 6.61
C ARG A 29 -16.05 -15.98 5.19
N VAL A 30 -17.27 -16.09 4.67
CA VAL A 30 -17.52 -16.37 3.26
C VAL A 30 -17.03 -15.21 2.42
N GLY A 31 -16.40 -15.54 1.30
CA GLY A 31 -15.88 -14.57 0.33
C GLY A 31 -14.43 -14.83 -0.04
N ALA A 32 -14.05 -14.33 -1.20
CA ALA A 32 -12.69 -14.38 -1.73
C ALA A 32 -11.99 -13.01 -1.57
N VAL A 33 -10.66 -13.00 -1.62
CA VAL A 33 -9.92 -11.77 -1.90
C VAL A 33 -10.26 -11.35 -3.32
N GLN A 34 -10.71 -10.12 -3.49
CA GLN A 34 -11.10 -9.57 -4.77
C GLN A 34 -10.14 -8.48 -5.21
N MET A 35 -9.86 -8.44 -6.50
CA MET A 35 -9.08 -7.38 -7.13
C MET A 35 -9.93 -6.72 -8.20
N GLN A 36 -10.07 -5.41 -8.12
CA GLN A 36 -10.78 -4.62 -9.11
C GLN A 36 -9.83 -3.61 -9.74
N LEU A 37 -9.61 -3.77 -11.04
CA LEU A 37 -8.87 -2.81 -11.83
C LEU A 37 -9.85 -1.79 -12.41
N GLN A 38 -9.69 -0.53 -12.03
CA GLN A 38 -10.44 0.62 -12.54
C GLN A 38 -9.50 1.50 -13.38
N LYS A 39 -10.07 2.46 -14.14
CA LYS A 39 -9.28 3.34 -15.03
C LYS A 39 -8.12 4.07 -14.32
N ALA A 40 -8.29 4.42 -13.06
CA ALA A 40 -7.34 5.22 -12.29
C ALA A 40 -6.99 4.63 -10.91
N ALA A 41 -7.39 3.39 -10.63
CA ALA A 41 -7.11 2.76 -9.35
C ALA A 41 -7.16 1.23 -9.45
N LEU A 42 -6.35 0.57 -8.62
CA LEU A 42 -6.46 -0.84 -8.30
C LEU A 42 -6.95 -0.98 -6.86
N SER A 43 -8.04 -1.68 -6.66
CA SER A 43 -8.55 -2.00 -5.33
C SER A 43 -8.34 -3.48 -5.03
N ILE A 44 -7.82 -3.78 -3.84
CA ILE A 44 -7.66 -5.14 -3.32
C ILE A 44 -8.51 -5.21 -2.05
N SER A 45 -9.54 -6.04 -2.05
CA SER A 45 -10.42 -6.22 -0.89
C SER A 45 -10.31 -7.63 -0.32
N SER A 46 -10.35 -7.72 1.00
CA SER A 46 -10.25 -8.97 1.75
C SER A 46 -11.36 -9.05 2.80
N PRO A 47 -12.09 -10.19 2.89
CA PRO A 47 -13.05 -10.42 3.95
C PRO A 47 -12.41 -10.37 5.34
N GLY A 48 -13.02 -9.63 6.26
CA GLY A 48 -12.57 -9.44 7.63
C GLY A 48 -12.51 -7.96 8.00
N SER A 49 -12.01 -7.67 9.20
CA SER A 49 -11.73 -6.33 9.71
C SER A 49 -10.24 -6.18 9.94
N PHE A 50 -9.79 -4.96 10.18
CA PHE A 50 -8.47 -4.75 10.76
C PHE A 50 -8.33 -5.53 12.07
N GLY A 51 -7.10 -5.85 12.45
CA GLY A 51 -6.78 -6.42 13.75
C GLY A 51 -7.19 -5.48 14.91
N GLU A 52 -7.28 -6.03 16.10
CA GLU A 52 -7.60 -5.24 17.28
C GLU A 52 -6.60 -4.07 17.46
N GLY A 53 -7.12 -2.89 17.72
CA GLY A 53 -6.33 -1.67 17.85
C GLY A 53 -5.79 -1.08 16.54
N THR A 54 -6.09 -1.68 15.39
CA THR A 54 -5.67 -1.19 14.07
C THR A 54 -6.84 -0.57 13.32
N SER A 55 -6.59 0.56 12.69
CA SER A 55 -7.54 1.30 11.85
C SER A 55 -6.81 1.92 10.65
N PRO A 56 -7.52 2.45 9.64
CA PRO A 56 -6.88 3.23 8.57
C PRO A 56 -6.02 4.38 9.09
N ASP A 57 -6.40 5.01 10.20
CA ASP A 57 -5.71 6.19 10.74
C ASP A 57 -4.39 5.88 11.43
N ASN A 58 -4.23 4.65 11.94
CA ASN A 58 -3.02 4.25 12.67
C ASN A 58 -2.26 3.08 12.02
N ILE A 59 -2.60 2.70 10.81
CA ILE A 59 -2.06 1.50 10.14
C ILE A 59 -0.53 1.48 10.00
N LEU A 60 0.11 2.65 9.97
CA LEU A 60 1.56 2.80 9.90
C LEU A 60 2.26 2.66 11.26
N THR A 61 1.52 2.87 12.34
CA THR A 61 2.07 2.85 13.72
C THR A 61 1.59 1.66 14.54
N ALA A 62 0.51 1.01 14.10
CA ALA A 62 -0.03 -0.17 14.76
C ALA A 62 0.93 -1.36 14.64
N LEU A 63 1.03 -2.13 15.71
CA LEU A 63 1.81 -3.37 15.68
C LEU A 63 1.11 -4.40 14.78
N PRO A 64 1.82 -4.98 13.79
CA PRO A 64 1.22 -5.96 12.90
C PRO A 64 0.90 -7.26 13.64
N THR A 65 -0.37 -7.58 13.76
CA THR A 65 -0.85 -8.82 14.34
C THR A 65 -1.46 -9.70 13.26
N SER A 66 -0.69 -10.71 12.80
CA SER A 66 -1.16 -11.60 11.75
C SER A 66 -2.32 -12.47 12.21
N ARG A 67 -3.46 -12.41 11.52
CA ARG A 67 -4.61 -13.28 11.78
C ARG A 67 -4.29 -14.75 11.46
N ASN A 68 -3.52 -14.99 10.41
CA ASN A 68 -3.13 -16.32 9.94
C ASN A 68 -1.62 -16.51 10.05
N VAL A 69 -1.13 -16.79 11.25
CA VAL A 69 0.30 -16.85 11.57
C VAL A 69 1.06 -17.85 10.68
N LEU A 70 0.54 -19.06 10.50
CA LEU A 70 1.17 -20.09 9.66
C LEU A 70 1.29 -19.66 8.20
N LEU A 71 0.24 -19.00 7.67
CA LEU A 71 0.25 -18.49 6.31
C LEU A 71 1.23 -17.33 6.16
N ALA A 72 1.29 -16.43 7.16
CA ALA A 72 2.27 -15.35 7.20
C ALA A 72 3.71 -15.86 7.19
N GLU A 73 3.99 -16.88 7.99
CA GLU A 73 5.31 -17.50 8.03
C GLU A 73 5.66 -18.23 6.73
N ALA A 74 4.72 -18.96 6.15
CA ALA A 74 4.91 -19.59 4.85
C ALA A 74 5.23 -18.55 3.77
N ALA A 75 4.47 -17.46 3.70
CA ALA A 75 4.71 -16.37 2.76
C ALA A 75 6.09 -15.73 2.95
N LYS A 76 6.54 -15.56 4.20
CA LYS A 76 7.89 -15.04 4.51
C LYS A 76 8.98 -16.01 4.06
N ARG A 77 8.81 -17.32 4.29
CA ARG A 77 9.80 -18.35 3.92
C ARG A 77 10.02 -18.42 2.41
N ILE A 78 8.97 -18.30 1.62
CA ILE A 78 9.06 -18.34 0.16
C ILE A 78 9.33 -16.96 -0.47
N GLY A 79 9.59 -15.93 0.35
CA GLY A 79 9.96 -14.59 -0.11
C GLY A 79 8.80 -13.76 -0.71
N LEU A 80 7.56 -14.16 -0.48
CA LEU A 80 6.39 -13.39 -0.92
C LEU A 80 6.05 -12.24 0.04
N ALA A 81 6.17 -12.44 1.35
CA ALA A 81 5.95 -11.41 2.37
C ALA A 81 7.26 -10.86 2.92
N GLU A 82 7.21 -9.60 3.36
CA GLU A 82 8.32 -8.95 4.05
C GLU A 82 8.60 -9.61 5.40
N ARG A 83 9.88 -9.87 5.70
CA ARG A 83 10.29 -10.55 6.93
C ARG A 83 10.18 -9.69 8.18
N THR A 84 10.35 -8.37 8.02
CA THR A 84 10.43 -7.41 9.13
C THR A 84 9.08 -6.92 9.63
N GLY A 85 7.96 -7.34 9.03
CA GLY A 85 6.62 -6.84 9.37
C GLY A 85 6.32 -5.45 8.82
N ARG A 86 7.19 -4.88 7.99
CA ARG A 86 7.06 -3.53 7.41
C ARG A 86 6.42 -3.54 6.02
N GLY A 87 5.50 -4.45 5.76
CA GLY A 87 4.84 -4.56 4.46
C GLY A 87 4.04 -3.31 4.10
N ILE A 88 3.34 -2.73 5.08
CA ILE A 88 2.58 -1.48 4.91
C ILE A 88 3.52 -0.31 4.58
N ASP A 89 4.57 -0.10 5.38
CA ASP A 89 5.57 0.96 5.13
C ASP A 89 6.13 0.87 3.71
N LYS A 90 6.36 -0.36 3.24
CA LYS A 90 6.86 -0.61 1.90
C LYS A 90 5.87 -0.20 0.81
N ILE A 91 4.57 -0.51 0.98
CA ILE A 91 3.52 -0.08 0.05
C ILE A 91 3.54 1.45 -0.06
N TYR A 92 3.50 2.15 1.09
CA TYR A 92 3.53 3.61 1.13
C TYR A 92 4.80 4.18 0.51
N THR A 93 5.96 3.65 0.89
CA THR A 93 7.25 4.14 0.40
C THR A 93 7.36 4.03 -1.12
N VAL A 94 7.04 2.87 -1.71
CA VAL A 94 7.19 2.70 -3.16
C VAL A 94 6.18 3.51 -3.94
N MET A 95 4.94 3.65 -3.46
CA MET A 95 3.92 4.48 -4.10
C MET A 95 4.34 5.95 -4.10
N LEU A 96 4.75 6.50 -2.96
CA LEU A 96 5.18 7.89 -2.84
C LEU A 96 6.45 8.17 -3.66
N ARG A 97 7.46 7.31 -3.61
CA ARG A 97 8.70 7.50 -4.39
C ARG A 97 8.46 7.50 -5.89
N SER A 98 7.47 6.77 -6.35
CA SER A 98 7.06 6.74 -7.75
C SER A 98 6.11 7.88 -8.13
N GLY A 99 5.84 8.82 -7.22
CA GLY A 99 4.97 9.97 -7.45
C GLY A 99 3.49 9.65 -7.49
N HIS A 100 3.09 8.48 -6.99
CA HIS A 100 1.69 8.13 -6.81
C HIS A 100 1.11 8.72 -5.53
N ALA A 101 -0.22 8.81 -5.47
CA ALA A 101 -0.91 9.20 -4.26
C ALA A 101 -0.70 8.18 -3.12
N ILE A 102 -0.89 8.65 -1.89
CA ILE A 102 -0.87 7.82 -0.68
C ILE A 102 -1.87 6.66 -0.83
N PRO A 103 -1.47 5.41 -0.47
CA PRO A 103 -2.38 4.28 -0.42
C PRO A 103 -3.59 4.55 0.48
N ASP A 104 -4.79 4.19 0.02
CA ASP A 104 -6.02 4.53 0.70
C ASP A 104 -6.71 3.28 1.27
N TYR A 105 -7.01 3.31 2.56
CA TYR A 105 -7.76 2.29 3.28
C TYR A 105 -9.11 2.81 3.83
N SER A 106 -9.49 4.05 3.54
CA SER A 106 -10.64 4.74 4.12
C SER A 106 -11.98 4.06 3.85
N ILE A 107 -12.09 3.33 2.74
CA ILE A 107 -13.31 2.60 2.36
C ILE A 107 -13.43 1.21 3.01
N SER A 108 -12.50 0.87 3.91
CA SER A 108 -12.59 -0.36 4.70
C SER A 108 -13.75 -0.30 5.70
N THR A 109 -14.29 -1.47 6.01
CA THR A 109 -15.42 -1.62 6.94
C THR A 109 -15.11 -2.67 8.02
N ASN A 110 -16.03 -2.91 8.92
CA ASN A 110 -15.93 -3.99 9.93
C ASN A 110 -16.02 -5.41 9.31
N THR A 111 -16.28 -5.50 8.00
CA THR A 111 -16.45 -6.79 7.31
C THR A 111 -15.52 -6.97 6.13
N SER A 112 -14.85 -5.92 5.69
CA SER A 112 -13.92 -5.94 4.55
C SER A 112 -12.81 -4.91 4.73
N VAL A 113 -11.57 -5.34 4.60
CA VAL A 113 -10.41 -4.45 4.48
C VAL A 113 -10.15 -4.20 3.00
N VAL A 114 -10.07 -2.95 2.60
CA VAL A 114 -9.88 -2.53 1.21
C VAL A 114 -8.67 -1.63 1.09
N LEU A 115 -7.66 -2.08 0.36
CA LEU A 115 -6.54 -1.26 -0.10
C LEU A 115 -6.84 -0.73 -1.48
N ARG A 116 -6.80 0.59 -1.64
CA ARG A 116 -6.88 1.27 -2.93
C ARG A 116 -5.56 1.89 -3.28
N LEU A 117 -4.98 1.48 -4.40
CA LEU A 117 -3.78 2.05 -5.00
C LEU A 117 -4.21 2.92 -6.18
N ASN A 118 -4.07 4.22 -6.05
CA ASN A 118 -4.39 5.15 -7.12
C ASN A 118 -3.25 5.13 -8.15
N SER A 119 -3.61 4.98 -9.43
CA SER A 119 -2.72 5.03 -10.58
C SER A 119 -2.96 6.24 -11.46
N ALA A 120 -3.72 7.22 -10.95
CA ALA A 120 -3.87 8.50 -11.59
C ALA A 120 -2.51 9.16 -11.83
N GLU A 121 -2.49 10.25 -12.58
CA GLU A 121 -1.29 10.94 -13.05
C GLU A 121 -0.16 10.96 -12.02
N LEU A 122 1.02 10.55 -12.47
CA LEU A 122 2.24 10.65 -11.69
C LEU A 122 2.54 12.11 -11.41
N ASP A 123 2.82 12.43 -10.16
CA ASP A 123 3.26 13.76 -9.81
C ASP A 123 4.75 13.95 -10.17
N GLU A 124 5.01 14.29 -11.45
CA GLU A 124 6.37 14.50 -11.94
C GLU A 124 7.13 15.57 -11.17
N SER A 125 6.45 16.60 -10.69
CA SER A 125 7.12 17.67 -9.95
C SER A 125 7.53 17.21 -8.55
N TYR A 126 6.76 16.30 -7.93
CA TYR A 126 7.15 15.63 -6.69
C TYR A 126 8.36 14.71 -6.92
N ILE A 127 8.35 13.92 -7.99
CA ILE A 127 9.46 13.04 -8.35
C ILE A 127 10.75 13.86 -8.58
N LYS A 128 10.65 14.99 -9.30
CA LYS A 128 11.76 15.90 -9.56
C LYS A 128 12.31 16.57 -8.29
N MET A 129 11.56 16.60 -7.21
CA MET A 129 12.02 17.08 -5.90
C MET A 129 12.70 15.95 -5.10
N VAL A 130 12.10 14.77 -5.03
CA VAL A 130 12.57 13.66 -4.17
C VAL A 130 13.86 13.03 -4.70
N ILE A 131 13.91 12.69 -6.00
CA ILE A 131 15.03 11.91 -6.57
C ILE A 131 16.38 12.65 -6.48
N PRO A 132 16.49 13.95 -6.80
CA PRO A 132 17.75 14.68 -6.66
C PRO A 132 18.24 14.76 -5.21
N GLU A 133 17.32 15.00 -4.26
CA GLU A 133 17.63 15.05 -2.84
C GLU A 133 18.20 13.73 -2.32
N GLU A 134 17.58 12.60 -2.68
CA GLU A 134 18.10 11.28 -2.32
C GLU A 134 19.49 11.02 -2.91
N LYS A 135 19.74 11.47 -4.13
CA LYS A 135 21.07 11.37 -4.77
C LYS A 135 22.11 12.22 -4.07
N GLN A 136 21.75 13.44 -3.70
CA GLN A 136 22.64 14.38 -3.00
C GLN A 136 22.99 13.87 -1.60
N LEU A 137 21.98 13.36 -0.88
CA LEU A 137 22.15 12.82 0.48
C LEU A 137 22.79 11.41 0.47
N GLN A 138 22.89 10.76 -0.68
CA GLN A 138 23.32 9.35 -0.84
C GLN A 138 22.53 8.41 0.09
N LYS A 139 21.29 8.78 0.40
CA LYS A 139 20.42 8.06 1.31
C LYS A 139 18.96 8.20 0.88
N ALA A 140 18.23 7.09 0.99
CA ALA A 140 16.79 7.09 0.79
C ALA A 140 16.07 7.96 1.81
N MET A 141 15.11 8.77 1.37
CA MET A 141 14.25 9.51 2.29
C MET A 141 13.43 8.55 3.16
N PRO A 142 13.31 8.81 4.46
CA PRO A 142 12.43 8.04 5.33
C PRO A 142 10.96 8.27 4.95
N LEU A 143 10.10 7.31 5.30
CA LEU A 143 8.68 7.31 4.90
C LEU A 143 7.94 8.55 5.41
N ASP A 144 8.16 8.95 6.64
CA ASP A 144 7.58 10.14 7.27
C ASP A 144 7.90 11.42 6.48
N ALA A 145 9.14 11.59 6.02
CA ALA A 145 9.51 12.71 5.17
C ALA A 145 8.76 12.68 3.83
N LEU A 146 8.64 11.52 3.20
CA LEU A 146 7.87 11.36 1.96
C LEU A 146 6.39 11.72 2.14
N ILE A 147 5.78 11.29 3.25
CA ILE A 147 4.38 11.61 3.59
C ILE A 147 4.22 13.12 3.77
N VAL A 148 5.05 13.73 4.61
CA VAL A 148 4.99 15.19 4.87
C VAL A 148 5.12 15.97 3.57
N LEU A 149 6.08 15.64 2.72
CA LEU A 149 6.27 16.32 1.43
C LEU A 149 5.07 16.14 0.50
N SER A 150 4.46 14.95 0.48
CA SER A 150 3.26 14.67 -0.32
C SER A 150 2.07 15.51 0.15
N VAL A 151 1.83 15.60 1.46
CA VAL A 151 0.75 16.40 2.06
C VAL A 151 0.96 17.89 1.80
N LEU A 152 2.13 18.43 2.11
CA LEU A 152 2.46 19.85 1.89
C LEU A 152 2.25 20.27 0.44
N LYS A 153 2.57 19.39 -0.49
CA LYS A 153 2.37 19.68 -1.90
C LYS A 153 0.90 19.67 -2.30
N THR A 154 0.14 18.75 -1.75
CA THR A 154 -1.31 18.68 -2.00
C THR A 154 -2.01 19.93 -1.46
N GLU A 155 -1.65 20.38 -0.25
CA GLU A 155 -2.23 21.59 0.37
C GLU A 155 -1.86 22.87 -0.39
N ARG A 156 -0.66 22.98 -0.96
CA ARG A 156 -0.27 24.15 -1.80
C ARG A 156 -1.03 24.22 -3.13
N ARG A 157 -1.74 23.19 -3.53
CA ARG A 157 -2.62 23.20 -4.71
C ARG A 157 -4.05 23.65 -4.40
N LEU A 158 -4.39 23.83 -3.13
CA LEU A 158 -5.64 24.44 -2.72
C LEU A 158 -5.48 25.96 -2.83
N PRO A 159 -6.41 26.67 -3.50
CA PRO A 159 -6.39 28.12 -3.67
C PRO A 159 -6.53 28.86 -2.36
#